data_69b31b0df29ea3f22827ef49ba43696c
#
_entry.id   69b31b0df29ea3f22827ef49ba43696c
#
_cell.length_a   1.000
_cell.length_b   1.000
_cell.length_c   1.000
_cell.angle_alpha   90.00
_cell.angle_beta   90.00
_cell.angle_gamma   90.00
#
_symmetry.space_group_name_H-M   'P 1'
#
loop_
_entity.id
_entity.type
_entity.pdbx_description
1 polymer ?
#
loop_
_entity_poly.entity_id
_entity_poly.type
_entity_poly.pdbx_seq_one_letter_code
_entity_poly.pdbx_strand_id
1 'polypeptide(L)'
;ISIRLVGSEMCIRDRDTVGKWEKAISILQDAGWTADDWGEHPGNETRAIPPTGIKGPNGEVPPEDMLIYAPGPGYDQLRNTFSLFIADYIRQLGFDVTARPTGFSVIVDIVFDAANCEGWNFYMLGWGVGIYPDSAVAFFHSRNDSCNGGFNTPGYNNPEFDAVADAFEAAKTVDEAIALSNQMEAILFEDLPYLVLFNPPVLEVYRGDSVEFPFTDVLSGLTSACNGCPGVVKTKS
;
A
#
# COMPACT_ATOMS: atom_id res chain seq x y z
N ILE A 1 11.97 14.61 5.65
CA ILE A 1 12.24 14.22 4.26
C ILE A 1 10.93 14.24 3.48
N SER A 2 10.84 15.19 2.64
CA SER A 2 10.20 15.33 1.32
C SER A 2 8.91 14.57 0.96
N ILE A 3 7.95 14.52 1.83
CA ILE A 3 6.55 14.29 1.44
C ILE A 3 6.00 15.50 0.63
N ARG A 4 6.76 16.59 0.54
CA ARG A 4 6.40 17.80 -0.25
C ARG A 4 6.52 17.64 -1.76
N LEU A 5 7.25 16.67 -2.26
CA LEU A 5 7.45 16.44 -3.70
C LEU A 5 6.34 15.61 -4.37
N VAL A 6 5.58 14.85 -3.60
CA VAL A 6 4.55 13.95 -4.15
C VAL A 6 3.29 14.70 -4.60
N GLY A 7 2.96 15.83 -3.97
CA GLY A 7 1.70 16.54 -4.28
C GLY A 7 1.74 17.41 -5.55
N SER A 8 2.82 18.15 -5.79
CA SER A 8 2.87 19.09 -6.92
C SER A 8 3.39 18.46 -8.21
N GLU A 9 4.31 17.51 -8.12
CA GLU A 9 4.78 16.78 -9.31
C GLU A 9 3.78 15.74 -9.80
N MET A 10 2.99 15.11 -8.91
CA MET A 10 1.90 14.23 -9.35
C MET A 10 0.85 14.96 -10.19
N CYS A 11 0.49 16.20 -9.83
CA CYS A 11 -0.48 16.98 -10.63
C CYS A 11 0.04 17.37 -12.02
N ILE A 12 1.36 17.53 -12.19
CA ILE A 12 1.97 17.87 -13.49
C ILE A 12 2.23 16.60 -14.31
N ARG A 13 2.57 15.49 -13.67
CA ARG A 13 2.78 14.19 -14.32
C ARG A 13 1.48 13.48 -14.71
N ASP A 14 0.35 13.90 -14.17
CA ASP A 14 -0.94 13.24 -14.40
C ASP A 14 -1.47 13.33 -15.84
N ARG A 15 -0.90 14.23 -16.64
CA ARG A 15 -1.31 14.41 -18.04
C ARG A 15 -0.48 13.62 -19.05
N ASP A 16 0.68 13.11 -18.65
CA ASP A 16 1.54 12.30 -19.53
C ASP A 16 1.29 10.80 -19.31
N THR A 17 0.16 10.33 -19.80
CA THR A 17 -0.19 8.91 -19.73
C THR A 17 0.66 8.06 -20.69
N VAL A 18 1.08 8.63 -21.82
CA VAL A 18 1.99 7.97 -22.78
C VAL A 18 3.34 7.70 -22.15
N GLY A 19 4.02 8.71 -21.63
CA GLY A 19 5.34 8.54 -21.04
C GLY A 19 5.34 7.64 -19.80
N LYS A 20 4.26 7.65 -19.00
CA LYS A 20 4.10 6.73 -17.88
C LYS A 20 3.95 5.28 -18.35
N TRP A 21 3.17 5.06 -19.39
CA TRP A 21 2.96 3.72 -19.97
C TRP A 21 4.27 3.21 -20.61
N GLU A 22 4.94 4.02 -21.42
CA GLU A 22 6.23 3.69 -22.03
C GLU A 22 7.29 3.36 -20.97
N LYS A 23 7.32 4.13 -19.87
CA LYS A 23 8.22 3.86 -18.74
C LYS A 23 7.89 2.54 -18.06
N ALA A 24 6.62 2.21 -17.86
CA ALA A 24 6.20 0.93 -17.28
C ALA A 24 6.60 -0.25 -18.19
N ILE A 25 6.42 -0.13 -19.50
CA ILE A 25 6.89 -1.14 -20.47
C ILE A 25 8.42 -1.28 -20.40
N SER A 26 9.17 -0.19 -20.36
CA SER A 26 10.63 -0.24 -20.20
C SER A 26 11.05 -0.99 -18.94
N ILE A 27 10.38 -0.75 -17.81
CA ILE A 27 10.66 -1.45 -16.55
C ILE A 27 10.41 -2.97 -16.69
N LEU A 28 9.32 -3.37 -17.33
CA LEU A 28 9.04 -4.78 -17.59
C LEU A 28 10.14 -5.41 -18.45
N GLN A 29 10.55 -4.73 -19.52
CA GLN A 29 11.63 -5.19 -20.42
C GLN A 29 12.97 -5.30 -19.70
N ASP A 30 13.32 -4.29 -18.90
CA ASP A 30 14.57 -4.26 -18.12
C ASP A 30 14.58 -5.39 -17.06
N ALA A 31 13.41 -5.76 -16.53
CA ALA A 31 13.23 -6.88 -15.62
C ALA A 31 13.19 -8.25 -16.33
N GLY A 32 13.41 -8.30 -17.66
CA GLY A 32 13.47 -9.54 -18.43
C GLY A 32 12.12 -10.09 -18.91
N TRP A 33 11.05 -9.33 -18.78
CA TRP A 33 9.75 -9.69 -19.35
C TRP A 33 9.81 -9.62 -20.89
N THR A 34 9.03 -10.46 -21.55
CA THR A 34 8.91 -10.53 -23.01
C THR A 34 7.44 -10.46 -23.41
N ALA A 35 7.17 -10.05 -24.64
CA ALA A 35 5.83 -10.07 -25.24
C ALA A 35 5.92 -10.42 -26.72
N ASP A 36 4.85 -11.01 -27.27
CA ASP A 36 4.74 -11.23 -28.72
C ASP A 36 4.55 -9.89 -29.45
N ASP A 37 3.83 -8.96 -28.83
CA ASP A 37 3.68 -7.57 -29.23
C ASP A 37 3.60 -6.70 -27.95
N TRP A 38 4.40 -5.66 -27.88
CA TRP A 38 4.40 -4.74 -26.74
C TRP A 38 3.26 -3.73 -26.78
N GLY A 39 2.47 -3.71 -27.85
CA GLY A 39 1.40 -2.74 -27.99
C GLY A 39 1.90 -1.31 -28.21
N GLU A 40 1.00 -0.35 -28.04
CA GLU A 40 1.32 1.09 -28.17
C GLU A 40 0.37 1.95 -27.34
N HIS A 41 0.80 3.19 -27.04
CA HIS A 41 -0.07 4.19 -26.43
C HIS A 41 -0.29 5.34 -27.42
N PRO A 42 -1.45 5.40 -28.11
CA PRO A 42 -1.66 6.30 -29.25
C PRO A 42 -1.81 7.78 -28.89
N GLY A 43 -1.95 8.11 -27.60
CA GLY A 43 -2.04 9.51 -27.13
C GLY A 43 -2.57 9.63 -25.70
N ASN A 44 -2.31 10.79 -25.08
CA ASN A 44 -2.59 11.02 -23.67
C ASN A 44 -4.08 10.93 -23.24
N GLU A 45 -4.99 11.10 -24.16
CA GLU A 45 -6.46 11.02 -23.88
C GLU A 45 -7.06 9.69 -24.32
N THR A 46 -6.23 8.73 -24.72
CA THR A 46 -6.64 7.43 -25.21
C THR A 46 -6.15 6.32 -24.28
N ARG A 47 -6.71 5.14 -24.42
CA ARG A 47 -6.18 3.96 -23.74
C ARG A 47 -5.05 3.37 -24.57
N ALA A 48 -4.06 2.78 -23.90
CA ALA A 48 -3.06 1.98 -24.56
C ALA A 48 -3.69 0.77 -25.26
N ILE A 49 -3.10 0.35 -26.37
CA ILE A 49 -3.28 -0.98 -26.95
C ILE A 49 -2.34 -1.89 -26.14
N PRO A 50 -2.88 -2.80 -25.32
CA PRO A 50 -2.06 -3.54 -24.37
C PRO A 50 -1.10 -4.51 -25.06
N PRO A 51 0.02 -4.86 -24.43
CA PRO A 51 0.86 -5.96 -24.83
C PRO A 51 0.09 -7.28 -24.93
N THR A 52 0.57 -8.18 -25.79
CA THR A 52 0.02 -9.52 -25.95
C THR A 52 1.14 -10.57 -25.83
N GLY A 53 0.77 -11.78 -25.38
CA GLY A 53 1.72 -12.87 -25.21
C GLY A 53 2.81 -12.59 -24.17
N ILE A 54 2.46 -11.84 -23.11
CA ILE A 54 3.40 -11.50 -22.04
C ILE A 54 3.88 -12.76 -21.33
N LYS A 55 5.19 -12.80 -21.08
CA LYS A 55 5.86 -13.85 -20.30
C LYS A 55 6.89 -13.22 -19.38
N GLY A 56 6.97 -13.74 -18.17
CA GLY A 56 7.97 -13.36 -17.19
C GLY A 56 9.38 -13.82 -17.57
N PRO A 57 10.41 -13.42 -16.79
CA PRO A 57 11.82 -13.65 -17.09
C PRO A 57 12.20 -15.13 -17.25
N ASN A 58 11.46 -16.04 -16.60
CA ASN A 58 11.68 -17.48 -16.67
C ASN A 58 10.71 -18.17 -17.66
N GLY A 59 9.95 -17.39 -18.44
CA GLY A 59 8.96 -17.89 -19.40
C GLY A 59 7.59 -18.22 -18.79
N GLU A 60 7.36 -17.86 -17.53
CA GLU A 60 6.07 -18.01 -16.86
C GLU A 60 5.01 -17.10 -17.49
N VAL A 61 3.82 -17.62 -17.67
CA VAL A 61 2.66 -16.87 -18.14
C VAL A 61 1.96 -16.28 -16.91
N PRO A 62 1.65 -14.98 -16.90
CA PRO A 62 0.88 -14.37 -15.80
C PRO A 62 -0.44 -15.11 -15.58
N PRO A 63 -0.90 -15.23 -14.32
CA PRO A 63 -2.22 -15.81 -14.04
C PRO A 63 -3.32 -15.07 -14.78
N GLU A 64 -4.31 -15.80 -15.27
CA GLU A 64 -5.56 -15.24 -15.75
C GLU A 64 -6.48 -14.91 -14.57
N ASP A 65 -7.40 -13.97 -14.75
CA ASP A 65 -8.41 -13.59 -13.75
C ASP A 65 -7.85 -13.11 -12.41
N MET A 66 -6.69 -12.43 -12.39
CA MET A 66 -6.16 -11.85 -11.17
C MET A 66 -7.13 -10.83 -10.55
N LEU A 67 -7.23 -10.82 -9.24
CA LEU A 67 -8.17 -9.96 -8.51
C LEU A 67 -7.46 -8.94 -7.64
N ILE A 68 -7.99 -7.69 -7.63
CA ILE A 68 -7.67 -6.68 -6.62
C ILE A 68 -8.83 -6.62 -5.63
N TYR A 69 -8.69 -7.22 -4.47
CA TYR A 69 -9.68 -7.07 -3.41
C TYR A 69 -9.60 -5.67 -2.80
N ALA A 70 -10.71 -4.96 -2.77
CA ALA A 70 -10.80 -3.61 -2.22
C ALA A 70 -12.13 -3.42 -1.47
N PRO A 71 -12.18 -2.53 -0.45
CA PRO A 71 -13.43 -2.20 0.20
C PRO A 71 -14.46 -1.66 -0.80
N GLY A 72 -15.72 -2.09 -0.65
CA GLY A 72 -16.80 -1.61 -1.50
C GLY A 72 -17.13 -0.13 -1.30
N PRO A 73 -17.82 0.52 -2.27
CA PRO A 73 -18.06 1.96 -2.26
C PRO A 73 -18.94 2.43 -1.09
N GLY A 74 -19.72 1.54 -0.50
CA GLY A 74 -20.54 1.84 0.69
C GLY A 74 -19.73 1.91 1.99
N TYR A 75 -18.48 1.43 1.99
CA TYR A 75 -17.57 1.47 3.13
C TYR A 75 -16.41 2.46 2.89
N ASP A 76 -15.73 2.36 1.77
CA ASP A 76 -14.61 3.22 1.39
C ASP A 76 -14.59 3.50 -0.11
N GLN A 77 -15.25 4.58 -0.49
CA GLN A 77 -15.35 4.97 -1.89
C GLN A 77 -13.99 5.32 -2.52
N LEU A 78 -13.06 5.86 -1.72
CA LEU A 78 -11.74 6.27 -2.22
C LEU A 78 -10.93 5.04 -2.63
N ARG A 79 -10.78 4.05 -1.73
CA ARG A 79 -10.07 2.81 -2.05
C ARG A 79 -10.75 2.03 -3.17
N ASN A 80 -12.09 1.99 -3.18
CA ASN A 80 -12.83 1.39 -4.29
C ASN A 80 -12.47 2.04 -5.64
N THR A 81 -12.46 3.37 -5.71
CA THR A 81 -12.14 4.10 -6.94
C THR A 81 -10.69 3.83 -7.38
N PHE A 82 -9.74 3.87 -6.46
CA PHE A 82 -8.34 3.57 -6.79
C PHE A 82 -8.15 2.13 -7.26
N SER A 83 -8.85 1.16 -6.70
CA SER A 83 -8.75 -0.23 -7.17
C SER A 83 -9.19 -0.39 -8.62
N LEU A 84 -10.24 0.34 -9.03
CA LEU A 84 -10.70 0.36 -10.41
C LEU A 84 -9.65 0.98 -11.35
N PHE A 85 -9.04 2.10 -10.95
CA PHE A 85 -7.97 2.73 -11.74
C PHE A 85 -6.74 1.83 -11.85
N ILE A 86 -6.30 1.22 -10.75
CA ILE A 86 -5.13 0.33 -10.75
C ILE A 86 -5.39 -0.88 -11.65
N ALA A 87 -6.55 -1.52 -11.53
CA ALA A 87 -6.92 -2.62 -12.41
C ALA A 87 -6.92 -2.19 -13.89
N ASP A 88 -7.39 -0.98 -14.17
CA ASP A 88 -7.38 -0.44 -15.52
C ASP A 88 -5.97 -0.22 -16.06
N TYR A 89 -5.08 0.38 -15.28
CA TYR A 89 -3.69 0.60 -15.68
C TYR A 89 -2.92 -0.72 -15.84
N ILE A 90 -3.13 -1.69 -14.96
CA ILE A 90 -2.46 -3.00 -15.07
C ILE A 90 -2.95 -3.75 -16.34
N ARG A 91 -4.24 -3.66 -16.68
CA ARG A 91 -4.75 -4.20 -17.96
C ARG A 91 -4.13 -3.54 -19.19
N GLN A 92 -3.83 -2.24 -19.12
CA GLN A 92 -3.13 -1.54 -20.20
C GLN A 92 -1.65 -1.98 -20.35
N LEU A 93 -1.13 -2.72 -19.38
CA LEU A 93 0.18 -3.38 -19.47
C LEU A 93 0.06 -4.87 -19.88
N GLY A 94 -1.15 -5.32 -20.26
CA GLY A 94 -1.40 -6.66 -20.81
C GLY A 94 -1.69 -7.73 -19.76
N PHE A 95 -1.83 -7.39 -18.49
CA PHE A 95 -2.19 -8.35 -17.44
C PHE A 95 -3.71 -8.42 -17.26
N ASP A 96 -4.22 -9.63 -17.05
CA ASP A 96 -5.65 -9.82 -16.78
C ASP A 96 -5.97 -9.60 -15.29
N VAL A 97 -6.41 -8.40 -14.96
CA VAL A 97 -6.67 -7.98 -13.59
C VAL A 97 -8.02 -7.31 -13.48
N THR A 98 -8.82 -7.70 -12.49
CA THR A 98 -10.14 -7.13 -12.19
C THR A 98 -10.23 -6.65 -10.75
N ALA A 99 -10.73 -5.43 -10.55
CA ALA A 99 -11.06 -4.95 -9.21
C ALA A 99 -12.31 -5.67 -8.69
N ARG A 100 -12.23 -6.18 -7.46
CA ARG A 100 -13.31 -6.89 -6.77
C ARG A 100 -13.70 -6.19 -5.47
N PRO A 101 -14.60 -5.18 -5.55
CA PRO A 101 -15.14 -4.54 -4.37
C PRO A 101 -15.88 -5.55 -3.48
N THR A 102 -15.53 -5.59 -2.19
CA THR A 102 -16.13 -6.54 -1.24
C THR A 102 -16.20 -5.94 0.18
N GLY A 103 -16.72 -6.68 1.14
CA GLY A 103 -16.77 -6.27 2.54
C GLY A 103 -15.36 -6.25 3.15
N PHE A 104 -15.10 -5.28 4.04
CA PHE A 104 -13.81 -5.16 4.73
C PHE A 104 -13.41 -6.46 5.46
N SER A 105 -14.35 -7.05 6.24
CA SER A 105 -14.08 -8.30 6.95
C SER A 105 -13.72 -9.46 6.01
N VAL A 106 -14.36 -9.52 4.83
CA VAL A 106 -14.06 -10.55 3.82
C VAL A 106 -12.64 -10.41 3.29
N ILE A 107 -12.16 -9.16 3.09
CA ILE A 107 -10.76 -8.94 2.67
C ILE A 107 -9.80 -9.40 3.77
N VAL A 108 -10.09 -9.04 5.02
CA VAL A 108 -9.26 -9.47 6.16
C VAL A 108 -9.21 -10.99 6.26
N ASP A 109 -10.37 -11.66 6.14
CA ASP A 109 -10.45 -13.12 6.19
C ASP A 109 -9.63 -13.78 5.04
N ILE A 110 -9.60 -13.18 3.86
CA ILE A 110 -8.82 -13.69 2.72
C ILE A 110 -7.32 -13.46 2.90
N VAL A 111 -6.94 -12.24 3.28
CA VAL A 111 -5.53 -11.81 3.31
C VAL A 111 -4.77 -12.40 4.50
N PHE A 112 -5.48 -12.64 5.62
CA PHE A 112 -4.89 -13.18 6.85
C PHE A 112 -5.25 -14.66 7.10
N ASP A 113 -5.74 -15.37 6.11
CA ASP A 113 -5.91 -16.82 6.18
C ASP A 113 -4.54 -17.51 6.05
N ALA A 114 -3.97 -17.89 7.20
CA ALA A 114 -2.67 -18.57 7.22
C ALA A 114 -2.69 -19.92 6.48
N ALA A 115 -3.86 -20.55 6.30
CA ALA A 115 -3.99 -21.79 5.54
C ALA A 115 -3.99 -21.56 4.02
N ASN A 116 -4.26 -20.34 3.57
CA ASN A 116 -4.34 -19.97 2.16
C ASN A 116 -3.69 -18.59 1.90
N CYS A 117 -2.57 -18.32 2.56
CA CYS A 117 -1.87 -17.02 2.51
C CYS A 117 -1.41 -16.59 1.11
N GLU A 118 -1.29 -17.52 0.16
CA GLU A 118 -0.96 -17.29 -1.23
C GLU A 118 -2.19 -17.31 -2.17
N GLY A 119 -3.40 -17.42 -1.61
CA GLY A 119 -4.66 -17.56 -2.37
C GLY A 119 -5.24 -16.26 -2.92
N TRP A 120 -4.46 -15.18 -2.97
CA TRP A 120 -4.86 -13.89 -3.49
C TRP A 120 -3.74 -13.25 -4.31
N ASN A 121 -4.08 -12.30 -5.21
CA ASN A 121 -3.10 -11.63 -6.06
C ASN A 121 -2.79 -10.22 -5.53
N PHE A 122 -3.83 -9.41 -5.34
CA PHE A 122 -3.70 -8.03 -4.87
C PHE A 122 -4.79 -7.70 -3.87
N TYR A 123 -4.49 -6.82 -2.95
CA TYR A 123 -5.49 -6.23 -2.08
C TYR A 123 -5.20 -4.75 -1.81
N MET A 124 -6.21 -4.01 -1.41
CA MET A 124 -6.11 -2.62 -1.03
C MET A 124 -6.74 -2.42 0.33
N LEU A 125 -5.91 -2.22 1.33
CA LEU A 125 -6.30 -1.88 2.70
C LEU A 125 -5.51 -0.66 3.17
N GLY A 126 -5.67 -0.29 4.41
CA GLY A 126 -4.89 0.74 5.08
C GLY A 126 -4.50 0.29 6.47
N TRP A 127 -3.32 0.69 6.87
CA TRP A 127 -2.80 0.44 8.20
C TRP A 127 -2.88 1.70 9.07
N GLY A 128 -3.26 1.53 10.32
CA GLY A 128 -3.02 2.53 11.34
C GLY A 128 -1.58 2.38 11.84
N VAL A 129 -0.73 3.32 11.46
CA VAL A 129 0.67 3.31 11.93
C VAL A 129 0.83 4.32 13.07
N GLY A 130 1.64 3.96 14.06
CA GLY A 130 2.02 4.81 15.18
C GLY A 130 3.04 5.88 14.78
N ILE A 131 3.46 6.65 15.78
CA ILE A 131 4.54 7.64 15.62
C ILE A 131 5.94 6.99 15.63
N TYR A 132 6.03 5.74 16.04
CA TYR A 132 7.26 4.96 16.05
C TYR A 132 7.35 4.06 14.81
N PRO A 133 8.52 3.83 14.25
CA PRO A 133 8.71 3.03 13.03
C PRO A 133 8.71 1.52 13.24
N ASP A 134 8.31 1.03 14.41
CA ASP A 134 8.17 -0.38 14.78
C ASP A 134 7.17 -1.14 13.89
N SER A 135 6.21 -0.42 13.31
CA SER A 135 5.27 -0.99 12.34
C SER A 135 5.97 -1.52 11.08
N ALA A 136 7.12 -0.96 10.68
CA ALA A 136 7.91 -1.48 9.56
C ALA A 136 8.41 -2.90 9.85
N VAL A 137 8.86 -3.17 11.08
CA VAL A 137 9.27 -4.52 11.50
C VAL A 137 8.06 -5.48 11.49
N ALA A 138 6.91 -5.03 12.00
CA ALA A 138 5.71 -5.88 12.06
C ALA A 138 5.22 -6.28 10.65
N PHE A 139 5.30 -5.38 9.66
CA PHE A 139 4.73 -5.59 8.33
C PHE A 139 5.69 -6.21 7.33
N PHE A 140 7.00 -6.15 7.56
CA PHE A 140 7.97 -6.53 6.53
C PHE A 140 9.04 -7.51 6.99
N HIS A 141 9.26 -7.70 8.30
CA HIS A 141 10.23 -8.70 8.74
C HIS A 141 9.73 -10.11 8.37
N SER A 142 10.59 -10.96 7.81
CA SER A 142 10.25 -12.30 7.31
C SER A 142 9.68 -13.22 8.40
N ARG A 143 10.08 -13.06 9.67
CA ARG A 143 9.50 -13.82 10.80
C ARG A 143 8.00 -13.56 11.03
N ASN A 144 7.49 -12.43 10.53
CA ASN A 144 6.09 -12.02 10.66
C ASN A 144 5.24 -12.38 9.42
N ASP A 145 5.68 -13.34 8.61
CA ASP A 145 4.97 -13.83 7.45
C ASP A 145 3.52 -14.21 7.81
N SER A 146 2.57 -13.77 7.00
CA SER A 146 1.14 -14.05 7.20
C SER A 146 0.79 -15.54 7.12
N CYS A 147 1.57 -16.32 6.38
CA CYS A 147 1.46 -17.78 6.37
C CYS A 147 1.73 -18.41 7.75
N ASN A 148 2.43 -17.69 8.61
CA ASN A 148 2.69 -18.05 10.00
C ASN A 148 1.83 -17.25 11.00
N GLY A 149 0.79 -16.56 10.53
CA GLY A 149 -0.11 -15.74 11.33
C GLY A 149 0.39 -14.34 11.68
N GLY A 150 1.42 -13.85 11.01
CA GLY A 150 1.95 -12.49 11.16
C GLY A 150 1.27 -11.46 10.26
N PHE A 151 1.84 -10.25 10.22
CA PHE A 151 1.31 -9.11 9.43
C PHE A 151 2.08 -8.83 8.14
N ASN A 152 3.14 -9.57 7.86
CA ASN A 152 3.86 -9.50 6.60
C ASN A 152 3.06 -10.25 5.52
N THR A 153 2.02 -9.60 5.04
CA THR A 153 1.09 -10.19 4.06
C THR A 153 1.69 -10.36 2.67
N PRO A 154 2.62 -9.50 2.18
CA PRO A 154 3.27 -9.76 0.89
C PRO A 154 4.25 -10.94 0.91
N GLY A 155 4.51 -11.57 2.06
CA GLY A 155 5.55 -12.59 2.18
C GLY A 155 6.95 -12.05 1.88
N TYR A 156 7.17 -10.77 2.16
CA TYR A 156 8.46 -10.11 1.91
C TYR A 156 9.56 -10.79 2.71
N ASN A 157 10.65 -11.13 2.03
CA ASN A 157 11.78 -11.84 2.60
C ASN A 157 13.08 -11.26 2.05
N ASN A 158 13.65 -10.33 2.79
CA ASN A 158 14.95 -9.73 2.50
C ASN A 158 15.85 -9.83 3.74
N PRO A 159 16.91 -10.67 3.70
CA PRO A 159 17.80 -10.85 4.84
C PRO A 159 18.54 -9.58 5.28
N GLU A 160 18.75 -8.61 4.37
CA GLU A 160 19.35 -7.32 4.73
C GLU A 160 18.36 -6.48 5.54
N PHE A 161 17.09 -6.43 5.11
CA PHE A 161 16.03 -5.79 5.88
C PHE A 161 15.88 -6.41 7.25
N ASP A 162 15.82 -7.74 7.34
CA ASP A 162 15.65 -8.46 8.60
C ASP A 162 16.80 -8.14 9.58
N ALA A 163 18.04 -8.11 9.10
CA ALA A 163 19.20 -7.78 9.95
C ALA A 163 19.15 -6.33 10.48
N VAL A 164 18.69 -5.38 9.66
CA VAL A 164 18.53 -3.97 10.08
C VAL A 164 17.36 -3.85 11.05
N ALA A 165 16.27 -4.56 10.83
CA ALA A 165 15.09 -4.59 11.71
C ALA A 165 15.42 -5.19 13.09
N ASP A 166 16.17 -6.27 13.14
CA ASP A 166 16.66 -6.85 14.41
C ASP A 166 17.59 -5.88 15.17
N ALA A 167 18.48 -5.19 14.45
CA ALA A 167 19.32 -4.16 15.03
C ALA A 167 18.50 -2.98 15.57
N PHE A 168 17.45 -2.56 14.85
CA PHE A 168 16.54 -1.50 15.29
C PHE A 168 15.85 -1.86 16.62
N GLU A 169 15.33 -3.07 16.75
CA GLU A 169 14.70 -3.52 18.01
C GLU A 169 15.73 -3.62 19.18
N ALA A 170 16.99 -3.87 18.85
CA ALA A 170 18.07 -3.94 19.85
C ALA A 170 18.68 -2.57 20.19
N ALA A 171 18.34 -1.49 19.48
CA ALA A 171 18.90 -0.15 19.64
C ALA A 171 18.79 0.35 21.10
N LYS A 172 19.85 0.99 21.57
CA LYS A 172 19.93 1.49 22.95
C LYS A 172 19.72 3.00 23.06
N THR A 173 19.78 3.71 21.94
CA THR A 173 19.60 5.17 21.87
C THR A 173 18.62 5.54 20.78
N VAL A 174 18.00 6.72 20.92
CA VAL A 174 17.08 7.26 19.91
C VAL A 174 17.80 7.54 18.59
N ASP A 175 19.02 8.06 18.66
CA ASP A 175 19.80 8.37 17.45
C ASP A 175 20.14 7.10 16.66
N GLU A 176 20.49 6.01 17.33
CA GLU A 176 20.72 4.71 16.73
C GLU A 176 19.44 4.17 16.09
N ALA A 177 18.30 4.23 16.81
CA ALA A 177 17.01 3.80 16.29
C ALA A 177 16.59 4.61 15.04
N ILE A 178 16.80 5.93 15.03
CA ILE A 178 16.52 6.78 13.87
C ILE A 178 17.40 6.36 12.67
N ALA A 179 18.69 6.14 12.89
CA ALA A 179 19.60 5.75 11.82
C ALA A 179 19.19 4.41 11.19
N LEU A 180 18.84 3.42 12.01
CA LEU A 180 18.38 2.11 11.56
C LEU A 180 17.00 2.16 10.89
N SER A 181 16.07 2.98 11.40
CA SER A 181 14.79 3.23 10.74
C SER A 181 14.96 3.80 9.33
N ASN A 182 15.87 4.76 9.15
CA ASN A 182 16.17 5.31 7.82
C ASN A 182 16.77 4.26 6.88
N GLN A 183 17.53 3.30 7.39
CA GLN A 183 18.05 2.19 6.58
C GLN A 183 16.92 1.23 6.17
N MET A 184 16.03 0.85 7.10
CA MET A 184 14.83 0.06 6.76
C MET A 184 13.99 0.74 5.68
N GLU A 185 13.75 2.05 5.83
CA GLU A 185 12.96 2.84 4.87
C GLU A 185 13.62 2.84 3.48
N ALA A 186 14.95 2.98 3.40
CA ALA A 186 15.68 2.96 2.14
C ALA A 186 15.53 1.60 1.41
N ILE A 187 15.66 0.49 2.13
CA ILE A 187 15.48 -0.87 1.57
C ILE A 187 14.03 -1.05 1.07
N LEU A 188 13.05 -0.69 1.89
CA LEU A 188 11.63 -0.79 1.51
C LEU A 188 11.26 0.10 0.33
N PHE A 189 11.94 1.23 0.17
CA PHE A 189 11.73 2.13 -0.98
C PHE A 189 12.24 1.52 -2.29
N GLU A 190 13.33 0.78 -2.26
CA GLU A 190 13.88 0.09 -3.45
C GLU A 190 13.07 -1.18 -3.78
N ASP A 191 12.69 -1.96 -2.78
CA ASP A 191 12.02 -3.25 -2.98
C ASP A 191 10.50 -3.15 -3.20
N LEU A 192 9.86 -2.08 -2.72
CA LEU A 192 8.44 -1.77 -2.84
C LEU A 192 7.50 -2.95 -2.52
N PRO A 193 7.62 -3.61 -1.37
CA PRO A 193 6.71 -4.71 -1.00
C PRO A 193 5.25 -4.24 -0.86
N TYR A 194 5.04 -2.95 -0.56
CA TYR A 194 3.76 -2.26 -0.63
C TYR A 194 3.85 -1.04 -1.55
N LEU A 195 2.85 -0.89 -2.41
CA LEU A 195 2.64 0.35 -3.13
C LEU A 195 1.80 1.31 -2.27
N VAL A 196 2.46 2.28 -1.63
CA VAL A 196 1.79 3.31 -0.82
C VAL A 196 1.16 4.35 -1.75
N LEU A 197 -0.16 4.39 -1.80
CA LEU A 197 -0.90 5.25 -2.73
C LEU A 197 -1.20 6.63 -2.12
N PHE A 198 -1.64 6.68 -0.89
CA PHE A 198 -2.03 7.91 -0.20
C PHE A 198 -2.12 7.71 1.30
N ASN A 199 -2.04 8.81 2.03
CA ASN A 199 -2.29 8.88 3.45
C ASN A 199 -3.52 9.79 3.69
N PRO A 200 -4.73 9.23 3.87
CA PRO A 200 -5.93 10.03 4.01
C PRO A 200 -5.96 10.74 5.36
N PRO A 201 -6.51 11.97 5.43
CA PRO A 201 -6.78 12.60 6.71
C PRO A 201 -7.83 11.81 7.48
N VAL A 202 -7.65 11.71 8.78
CA VAL A 202 -8.70 11.20 9.69
C VAL A 202 -9.66 12.34 9.97
N LEU A 203 -10.94 12.14 9.65
CA LEU A 203 -12.01 13.09 9.91
C LEU A 203 -12.87 12.56 11.06
N GLU A 204 -12.88 13.26 12.16
CA GLU A 204 -13.66 12.92 13.33
C GLU A 204 -14.74 13.98 13.57
N VAL A 205 -15.98 13.54 13.69
CA VAL A 205 -17.14 14.40 13.92
C VAL A 205 -17.71 14.10 15.29
N TYR A 206 -17.93 15.13 16.08
CA TYR A 206 -18.53 15.02 17.41
C TYR A 206 -19.55 16.13 17.67
N ARG A 207 -20.43 15.90 18.63
CA ARG A 207 -21.43 16.87 19.04
C ARG A 207 -20.82 17.91 20.00
N GLY A 208 -20.39 19.04 19.45
CA GLY A 208 -19.76 20.12 20.21
C GLY A 208 -20.64 20.82 21.22
N ASP A 209 -21.98 20.63 21.17
CA ASP A 209 -22.92 21.07 22.17
C ASP A 209 -22.96 20.16 23.42
N SER A 210 -22.62 18.90 23.25
CA SER A 210 -22.73 17.85 24.28
C SER A 210 -21.36 17.36 24.80
N VAL A 211 -20.32 17.59 24.03
CA VAL A 211 -18.98 17.05 24.31
C VAL A 211 -17.93 18.15 24.22
N GLU A 212 -17.04 18.21 25.18
CA GLU A 212 -15.81 19.00 25.14
C GLU A 212 -14.63 18.05 24.96
N PHE A 213 -13.90 18.23 23.86
CA PHE A 213 -12.74 17.41 23.54
C PHE A 213 -11.45 18.25 23.64
N PRO A 214 -10.47 17.84 24.44
CA PRO A 214 -9.24 18.60 24.63
C PRO A 214 -8.27 18.37 23.46
N PHE A 215 -8.52 19.03 22.34
CA PHE A 215 -7.55 19.03 21.24
C PHE A 215 -6.29 19.76 21.65
N THR A 216 -5.17 19.12 21.50
CA THR A 216 -3.84 19.69 21.70
C THR A 216 -2.95 19.30 20.53
N ASP A 217 -1.79 19.93 20.40
CA ASP A 217 -0.79 19.57 19.39
C ASP A 217 -0.31 18.10 19.53
N VAL A 218 -0.51 17.49 20.69
CA VAL A 218 -0.13 16.10 20.98
C VAL A 218 -1.32 15.15 20.82
N LEU A 219 -2.55 15.61 21.08
CA LEU A 219 -3.78 14.83 20.97
C LEU A 219 -4.48 15.21 19.67
N SER A 220 -4.12 14.56 18.58
CA SER A 220 -4.58 14.89 17.23
C SER A 220 -5.87 14.19 16.81
N GLY A 221 -6.74 13.81 17.75
CA GLY A 221 -8.03 13.21 17.45
C GLY A 221 -8.52 12.21 18.51
N LEU A 222 -9.78 11.79 18.39
CA LEU A 222 -10.41 10.83 19.32
C LEU A 222 -9.69 9.47 19.32
N THR A 223 -9.23 9.03 18.16
CA THR A 223 -8.54 7.75 17.98
C THR A 223 -7.15 7.75 18.60
N SER A 224 -6.45 8.89 18.58
CA SER A 224 -5.11 9.04 19.17
C SER A 224 -5.13 9.49 20.63
N ALA A 225 -6.25 10.06 21.09
CA ALA A 225 -6.36 10.56 22.46
C ALA A 225 -6.24 9.49 23.54
N CYS A 226 -6.62 8.31 23.23
CA CYS A 226 -6.26 7.06 23.87
C CYS A 226 -7.19 5.94 23.36
N ASN A 227 -6.66 4.87 22.86
CA ASN A 227 -7.39 3.65 22.48
C ASN A 227 -8.48 3.28 23.50
N GLY A 228 -9.62 4.04 23.49
CA GLY A 228 -10.76 3.81 24.36
C GLY A 228 -10.67 4.42 25.77
N CYS A 229 -9.93 5.51 26.03
CA CYS A 229 -9.97 6.18 27.33
C CYS A 229 -11.20 7.09 27.47
N PRO A 230 -12.24 6.68 28.17
CA PRO A 230 -13.44 7.50 28.38
C PRO A 230 -13.20 8.71 29.28
N GLY A 231 -12.01 8.86 29.87
CA GLY A 231 -11.68 9.95 30.79
C GLY A 231 -11.21 11.25 30.14
N VAL A 232 -11.00 11.27 28.82
CA VAL A 232 -10.48 12.44 28.10
C VAL A 232 -11.60 13.34 27.57
N VAL A 233 -12.81 12.81 27.42
CA VAL A 233 -13.96 13.53 26.90
C VAL A 233 -14.85 13.99 28.07
N LYS A 234 -15.00 15.29 28.23
CA LYS A 234 -15.98 15.85 29.18
C LYS A 234 -17.33 15.97 28.50
N THR A 235 -18.36 15.47 29.16
CA THR A 235 -19.74 15.81 28.81
C THR A 235 -20.04 17.19 29.35
N LYS A 236 -20.58 18.09 28.52
CA LYS A 236 -21.10 19.37 28.94
C LYS A 236 -22.40 19.13 29.73
N SER A 237 -22.46 19.62 30.94
CA SER A 237 -23.65 19.63 31.77
C SER A 237 -24.63 20.71 31.34
#